data_6dbad599ce561033badcb1f2e4dcf5a0
#
_entry.id   6dbad599ce561033badcb1f2e4dcf5a0
#
_cell.length_a   1.000
_cell.length_b   1.000
_cell.length_c   1.000
_cell.angle_alpha   90.00
_cell.angle_beta   90.00
_cell.angle_gamma   90.00
#
_symmetry.space_group_name_H-M   'P 1'
#
loop_
_entity.id
_entity.type
_entity.pdbx_description
1 polymer ?
#
loop_
_entity_poly.entity_id
_entity_poly.type
_entity_poly.pdbx_seq_one_letter_code
_entity_poly.pdbx_strand_id
1 'polypeptide(L)'
;MGPEDCISFNPSAVTAAIAGGNWKVVQGSMWMLDYGSNMMAAQRAAGAIHHYNFDQQCFVKRPNASMMYWKTGNHIPSSGMPGEDCIGVNPVNASVTFVGGAWKVVDGSHWLLDYGSDQAAANQALAVIRNYHLNRQCFIVRPNASMQYWLAQ
;
A
#
# COMPACT_ATOMS: atom_id res chain seq x y z
N MET A 1 15.64 11.18 1.77
CA MET A 1 14.54 10.49 2.48
C MET A 1 15.15 9.56 3.53
N GLY A 2 14.52 9.47 4.71
CA GLY A 2 15.03 8.59 5.76
C GLY A 2 14.89 7.11 5.41
N PRO A 3 15.30 6.22 6.31
CA PRO A 3 15.22 4.78 6.06
C PRO A 3 13.76 4.34 5.90
N GLU A 4 13.55 3.43 4.95
CA GLU A 4 12.25 2.86 4.69
C GLU A 4 12.02 1.63 5.58
N ASP A 5 10.77 1.39 5.98
CA ASP A 5 10.38 0.23 6.75
C ASP A 5 9.80 -0.81 5.81
N CYS A 6 10.65 -1.71 5.33
CA CYS A 6 10.25 -2.71 4.33
C CYS A 6 10.58 -4.13 4.78
N ILE A 7 9.73 -5.06 4.35
CA ILE A 7 9.93 -6.48 4.54
C ILE A 7 10.19 -7.10 3.18
N SER A 8 11.30 -7.82 3.04
CA SER A 8 11.62 -8.54 1.80
C SER A 8 10.96 -9.91 1.80
N PHE A 9 10.51 -10.35 0.64
CA PHE A 9 9.89 -11.66 0.49
C PHE A 9 10.10 -12.20 -0.93
N ASN A 10 9.76 -13.49 -1.11
CA ASN A 10 9.87 -14.16 -2.41
C ASN A 10 8.50 -14.22 -3.06
N PRO A 11 8.24 -13.44 -4.13
CA PRO A 11 6.91 -13.42 -4.74
C PRO A 11 6.48 -14.79 -5.31
N SER A 12 7.41 -15.63 -5.74
CA SER A 12 7.05 -16.93 -6.30
C SER A 12 6.51 -17.89 -5.22
N ALA A 13 6.77 -17.63 -3.95
CA ALA A 13 6.28 -18.45 -2.83
C ALA A 13 5.02 -17.89 -2.19
N VAL A 14 4.47 -16.77 -2.71
CA VAL A 14 3.29 -16.12 -2.14
C VAL A 14 2.02 -16.82 -2.60
N THR A 15 1.13 -17.13 -1.65
CA THR A 15 -0.18 -17.73 -1.95
C THR A 15 -1.27 -17.13 -1.06
N ALA A 16 -2.53 -17.32 -1.48
CA ALA A 16 -3.68 -17.06 -0.63
C ALA A 16 -4.02 -18.36 0.08
N ALA A 17 -4.16 -18.32 1.41
CA ALA A 17 -4.41 -19.52 2.21
C ALA A 17 -5.20 -19.17 3.47
N ILE A 18 -5.90 -20.15 4.01
CA ILE A 18 -6.52 -20.00 5.33
C ILE A 18 -5.47 -20.25 6.39
N ALA A 19 -5.33 -19.30 7.30
CA ALA A 19 -4.43 -19.39 8.43
C ALA A 19 -5.08 -18.67 9.62
N GLY A 20 -5.15 -19.36 10.75
CA GLY A 20 -5.80 -18.80 11.94
C GLY A 20 -7.27 -18.48 11.74
N GLY A 21 -7.96 -19.23 10.88
CA GLY A 21 -9.39 -19.02 10.60
C GLY A 21 -9.70 -17.94 9.58
N ASN A 22 -8.69 -17.26 9.04
CA ASN A 22 -8.88 -16.16 8.07
C ASN A 22 -8.15 -16.44 6.77
N TRP A 23 -8.70 -15.89 5.67
CA TRP A 23 -8.00 -15.88 4.39
C TRP A 23 -6.90 -14.84 4.42
N LYS A 24 -5.68 -15.29 4.19
CA LYS A 24 -4.49 -14.44 4.25
C LYS A 24 -3.64 -14.63 3.02
N VAL A 25 -2.81 -13.64 2.74
CA VAL A 25 -1.75 -13.75 1.75
C VAL A 25 -0.48 -14.06 2.54
N VAL A 26 0.14 -15.19 2.21
CA VAL A 26 1.25 -15.73 3.01
C VAL A 26 2.44 -16.12 2.14
N GLN A 27 3.63 -16.11 2.76
CA GLN A 27 4.81 -16.78 2.24
C GLN A 27 5.29 -17.70 3.34
N GLY A 28 5.09 -19.00 3.18
CA GLY A 28 5.41 -19.96 4.23
C GLY A 28 4.60 -19.69 5.49
N SER A 29 5.25 -19.52 6.62
CA SER A 29 4.61 -19.21 7.90
C SER A 29 4.41 -17.71 8.13
N MET A 30 4.95 -16.87 7.26
CA MET A 30 4.80 -15.41 7.37
C MET A 30 3.54 -14.96 6.65
N TRP A 31 2.63 -14.28 7.36
CA TRP A 31 1.47 -13.69 6.70
C TRP A 31 1.70 -12.19 6.47
N MET A 32 1.24 -11.71 5.31
CA MET A 32 1.44 -10.33 4.89
C MET A 32 0.16 -9.53 4.86
N LEU A 33 -0.96 -10.17 4.53
CA LEU A 33 -2.26 -9.52 4.40
C LEU A 33 -3.33 -10.44 4.97
N ASP A 34 -4.37 -9.84 5.57
CA ASP A 34 -5.48 -10.57 6.18
C ASP A 34 -6.79 -10.04 5.60
N TYR A 35 -7.55 -10.91 4.96
CA TYR A 35 -8.84 -10.56 4.35
C TYR A 35 -10.03 -11.22 5.05
N GLY A 36 -9.83 -11.80 6.24
CA GLY A 36 -10.90 -12.43 6.98
C GLY A 36 -11.56 -13.56 6.20
N SER A 37 -12.85 -13.47 5.99
CA SER A 37 -13.60 -14.52 5.26
C SER A 37 -13.55 -14.32 3.74
N ASN A 38 -12.91 -13.27 3.23
CA ASN A 38 -12.96 -12.91 1.82
C ASN A 38 -11.83 -13.59 1.02
N MET A 39 -12.12 -14.82 0.55
CA MET A 39 -11.16 -15.59 -0.24
C MET A 39 -10.80 -14.90 -1.56
N MET A 40 -11.80 -14.31 -2.24
CA MET A 40 -11.56 -13.69 -3.55
C MET A 40 -10.62 -12.50 -3.44
N ALA A 41 -10.77 -11.71 -2.36
CA ALA A 41 -9.88 -10.57 -2.15
C ALA A 41 -8.44 -11.03 -1.89
N ALA A 42 -8.27 -12.09 -1.08
CA ALA A 42 -6.94 -12.65 -0.84
C ALA A 42 -6.31 -13.16 -2.14
N GLN A 43 -7.09 -13.83 -2.99
CA GLN A 43 -6.59 -14.31 -4.28
C GLN A 43 -6.22 -13.17 -5.22
N ARG A 44 -7.02 -12.10 -5.23
CA ARG A 44 -6.71 -10.91 -6.04
C ARG A 44 -5.45 -10.22 -5.57
N ALA A 45 -5.24 -10.15 -4.25
CA ALA A 45 -4.02 -9.57 -3.69
C ALA A 45 -2.79 -10.40 -4.07
N ALA A 46 -2.86 -11.72 -3.92
CA ALA A 46 -1.78 -12.59 -4.35
C ALA A 46 -1.52 -12.44 -5.85
N GLY A 47 -2.59 -12.30 -6.65
CA GLY A 47 -2.47 -12.06 -8.09
C GLY A 47 -1.75 -10.76 -8.42
N ALA A 48 -2.01 -9.69 -7.68
CA ALA A 48 -1.32 -8.42 -7.88
C ALA A 48 0.17 -8.56 -7.54
N ILE A 49 0.49 -9.24 -6.45
CA ILE A 49 1.88 -9.49 -6.06
C ILE A 49 2.62 -10.26 -7.17
N HIS A 50 1.99 -11.29 -7.73
CA HIS A 50 2.58 -12.08 -8.81
C HIS A 50 2.70 -11.26 -10.10
N HIS A 51 1.68 -10.49 -10.44
CA HIS A 51 1.68 -9.70 -11.68
C HIS A 51 2.82 -8.69 -11.70
N TYR A 52 3.01 -7.96 -10.60
CA TYR A 52 4.06 -6.95 -10.50
C TYR A 52 5.39 -7.53 -10.03
N ASN A 53 5.40 -8.79 -9.62
CA ASN A 53 6.57 -9.45 -9.07
C ASN A 53 7.12 -8.69 -7.85
N PHE A 54 6.24 -8.19 -6.99
CA PHE A 54 6.64 -7.47 -5.79
C PHE A 54 7.51 -8.36 -4.91
N ASP A 55 8.62 -7.81 -4.43
CA ASP A 55 9.52 -8.52 -3.51
C ASP A 55 9.79 -7.74 -2.22
N GLN A 56 9.18 -6.58 -2.05
CA GLN A 56 9.26 -5.78 -0.83
C GLN A 56 7.90 -5.19 -0.50
N GLN A 57 7.50 -5.32 0.76
CA GLN A 57 6.30 -4.70 1.32
C GLN A 57 6.75 -3.61 2.29
N CYS A 58 6.33 -2.39 2.06
CA CYS A 58 6.81 -1.22 2.79
C CYS A 58 5.68 -0.49 3.48
N PHE A 59 6.00 0.13 4.62
CA PHE A 59 5.01 0.83 5.45
C PHE A 59 5.54 2.18 5.88
N VAL A 60 4.62 3.13 6.05
CA VAL A 60 4.90 4.34 6.80
C VAL A 60 4.18 4.21 8.14
N LYS A 61 4.96 3.96 9.17
CA LYS A 61 4.52 3.80 10.56
C LYS A 61 3.63 2.58 10.81
N ARG A 62 4.24 1.49 11.24
CA ARG A 62 3.54 0.30 11.73
C ARG A 62 3.24 0.43 13.23
N PRO A 63 2.27 -0.34 13.79
CA PRO A 63 1.51 -1.42 13.16
C PRO A 63 0.29 -0.97 12.34
N ASN A 64 -0.26 0.21 12.59
CA ASN A 64 -1.48 0.68 11.95
C ASN A 64 -1.15 1.69 10.86
N ALA A 65 -0.35 1.27 9.90
CA ALA A 65 0.12 2.14 8.83
C ALA A 65 -1.03 2.56 7.92
N SER A 66 -1.23 3.87 7.75
CA SER A 66 -2.16 4.38 6.76
C SER A 66 -1.62 4.20 5.35
N MET A 67 -0.29 4.25 5.18
CA MET A 67 0.34 4.03 3.89
C MET A 67 1.08 2.70 3.85
N MET A 68 0.74 1.88 2.86
CA MET A 68 1.46 0.67 2.50
C MET A 68 1.82 0.79 1.03
N TYR A 69 3.06 0.46 0.69
CA TYR A 69 3.48 0.46 -0.70
C TYR A 69 4.42 -0.71 -0.95
N TRP A 70 4.57 -1.08 -2.21
CA TRP A 70 5.28 -2.29 -2.60
C TRP A 70 6.28 -1.97 -3.70
N LYS A 71 7.41 -2.67 -3.70
CA LYS A 71 8.46 -2.46 -4.69
C LYS A 71 8.88 -3.77 -5.32
N THR A 72 9.41 -3.67 -6.52
CA THR A 72 10.01 -4.77 -7.27
C THR A 72 11.44 -4.38 -7.59
N GLY A 73 12.41 -5.09 -7.01
CA GLY A 73 13.82 -4.76 -7.22
C GLY A 73 14.15 -3.30 -6.88
N ASN A 74 13.59 -2.79 -5.78
CA ASN A 74 13.75 -1.41 -5.30
C ASN A 74 13.07 -0.34 -6.19
N HIS A 75 12.19 -0.76 -7.10
CA HIS A 75 11.49 0.15 -8.01
C HIS A 75 9.98 0.05 -7.81
N ILE A 76 9.29 1.14 -8.12
CA ILE A 76 7.82 1.18 -8.16
C ILE A 76 7.39 0.85 -9.59
N PRO A 77 6.38 -0.03 -9.78
CA PRO A 77 5.91 -0.34 -11.13
C PRO A 77 5.38 0.87 -11.87
N SER A 78 5.62 0.93 -13.17
CA SER A 78 5.16 2.02 -14.03
C SER A 78 4.03 1.60 -14.98
N SER A 79 3.71 0.32 -15.07
CA SER A 79 2.61 -0.20 -15.90
C SER A 79 1.54 -0.78 -15.01
N GLY A 80 0.27 -0.61 -15.39
CA GLY A 80 -0.83 -1.16 -14.62
C GLY A 80 -1.24 -2.56 -15.06
N MET A 81 -2.28 -3.09 -14.44
CA MET A 81 -2.91 -4.33 -14.85
C MET A 81 -4.41 -4.12 -15.03
N PRO A 82 -5.07 -4.94 -15.86
CA PRO A 82 -6.52 -4.78 -16.11
C PRO A 82 -7.34 -4.94 -14.83
N GLY A 83 -8.38 -4.11 -14.70
CA GLY A 83 -9.32 -4.23 -13.60
C GLY A 83 -8.85 -3.68 -12.27
N GLU A 84 -7.76 -2.93 -12.24
CA GLU A 84 -7.27 -2.32 -11.01
C GLU A 84 -8.21 -1.24 -10.48
N ASP A 85 -8.31 -1.17 -9.15
CA ASP A 85 -9.05 -0.12 -8.46
C ASP A 85 -8.07 0.95 -7.99
N CYS A 86 -7.86 1.96 -8.81
CA CYS A 86 -6.86 3.00 -8.53
C CYS A 86 -7.46 4.40 -8.61
N ILE A 87 -6.86 5.29 -7.83
CA ILE A 87 -7.18 6.72 -7.81
C ILE A 87 -5.95 7.47 -8.32
N GLY A 88 -6.17 8.42 -9.23
CA GLY A 88 -5.08 9.29 -9.70
C GLY A 88 -4.65 10.26 -8.60
N VAL A 89 -3.35 10.50 -8.49
CA VAL A 89 -2.75 11.39 -7.50
C VAL A 89 -1.74 12.29 -8.22
N ASN A 90 -1.73 13.57 -7.87
CA ASN A 90 -0.69 14.48 -8.35
C ASN A 90 0.37 14.63 -7.26
N PRO A 91 1.53 13.97 -7.39
CA PRO A 91 2.55 14.00 -6.34
C PRO A 91 3.13 15.38 -6.08
N VAL A 92 3.13 16.25 -7.09
CA VAL A 92 3.62 17.63 -6.94
C VAL A 92 2.64 18.46 -6.11
N ASN A 93 1.33 18.22 -6.27
CA ASN A 93 0.28 18.97 -5.59
C ASN A 93 -0.04 18.42 -4.19
N ALA A 94 0.39 17.21 -3.88
CA ALA A 94 0.10 16.59 -2.59
C ALA A 94 0.77 17.36 -1.46
N SER A 95 0.08 17.45 -0.33
CA SER A 95 0.58 18.17 0.85
C SER A 95 0.08 17.51 2.13
N VAL A 96 0.73 17.86 3.24
CA VAL A 96 0.30 17.44 4.58
C VAL A 96 -0.53 18.58 5.17
N THR A 97 -1.75 18.26 5.62
CA THR A 97 -2.70 19.25 6.11
C THR A 97 -3.43 18.71 7.33
N PHE A 98 -3.66 19.57 8.33
CA PHE A 98 -4.49 19.23 9.47
C PHE A 98 -5.94 19.59 9.13
N VAL A 99 -6.77 18.58 8.94
CA VAL A 99 -8.16 18.78 8.52
C VAL A 99 -9.04 17.71 9.16
N GLY A 100 -10.23 18.10 9.59
CA GLY A 100 -11.15 17.17 10.22
C GLY A 100 -10.59 16.56 11.51
N GLY A 101 -9.75 17.32 12.24
CA GLY A 101 -9.17 16.85 13.49
C GLY A 101 -7.98 15.90 13.33
N ALA A 102 -7.44 15.74 12.13
CA ALA A 102 -6.35 14.79 11.88
C ALA A 102 -5.34 15.33 10.90
N TRP A 103 -4.11 14.85 11.02
CA TRP A 103 -3.06 15.09 10.03
C TRP A 103 -3.25 14.15 8.86
N LYS A 104 -3.42 14.70 7.67
CA LYS A 104 -3.70 13.94 6.46
C LYS A 104 -2.74 14.32 5.34
N VAL A 105 -2.53 13.37 4.43
CA VAL A 105 -1.91 13.65 3.14
C VAL A 105 -3.04 13.86 2.15
N VAL A 106 -3.06 15.02 1.50
CA VAL A 106 -4.17 15.42 0.62
C VAL A 106 -3.65 15.82 -0.75
N ASP A 107 -4.52 15.69 -1.76
CA ASP A 107 -4.33 16.22 -3.10
C ASP A 107 -5.54 17.12 -3.36
N GLY A 108 -5.35 18.43 -3.19
CA GLY A 108 -6.46 19.36 -3.22
C GLY A 108 -7.43 19.09 -2.07
N SER A 109 -8.72 18.89 -2.40
CA SER A 109 -9.75 18.57 -1.40
C SER A 109 -9.87 17.08 -1.13
N HIS A 110 -9.13 16.25 -1.87
CA HIS A 110 -9.20 14.80 -1.74
C HIS A 110 -8.13 14.30 -0.78
N TRP A 111 -8.53 13.67 0.33
CA TRP A 111 -7.55 13.12 1.25
C TRP A 111 -7.17 11.70 0.84
N LEU A 112 -5.87 11.39 0.94
CA LEU A 112 -5.29 10.12 0.51
C LEU A 112 -4.96 9.23 1.71
N LEU A 113 -4.43 9.83 2.78
CA LEU A 113 -3.95 9.10 3.95
C LEU A 113 -4.30 9.89 5.20
N ASP A 114 -4.59 9.19 6.30
CA ASP A 114 -4.97 9.80 7.57
C ASP A 114 -4.07 9.23 8.66
N TYR A 115 -3.30 10.11 9.30
CA TYR A 115 -2.38 9.72 10.37
C TYR A 115 -2.81 10.22 11.75
N GLY A 116 -4.05 10.71 11.87
CA GLY A 116 -4.56 11.18 13.16
C GLY A 116 -3.70 12.31 13.74
N SER A 117 -3.18 12.12 14.94
CA SER A 117 -2.35 13.13 15.60
C SER A 117 -0.87 13.08 15.17
N ASP A 118 -0.49 12.16 14.30
CA ASP A 118 0.92 11.92 13.96
C ASP A 118 1.35 12.69 12.73
N GLN A 119 1.75 13.95 12.93
CA GLN A 119 2.22 14.79 11.83
C GLN A 119 3.51 14.26 11.20
N ALA A 120 4.41 13.72 12.03
CA ALA A 120 5.69 13.21 11.52
C ALA A 120 5.48 12.06 10.53
N ALA A 121 4.54 11.16 10.81
CA ALA A 121 4.21 10.07 9.90
C ALA A 121 3.59 10.60 8.60
N ALA A 122 2.71 11.58 8.69
CA ALA A 122 2.13 12.19 7.48
C ALA A 122 3.22 12.84 6.61
N ASN A 123 4.17 13.54 7.23
CA ASN A 123 5.30 14.13 6.51
C ASN A 123 6.16 13.05 5.84
N GLN A 124 6.40 11.93 6.52
CA GLN A 124 7.16 10.83 5.96
C GLN A 124 6.44 10.20 4.76
N ALA A 125 5.14 10.02 4.87
CA ALA A 125 4.34 9.49 3.76
C ALA A 125 4.41 10.41 2.53
N LEU A 126 4.30 11.72 2.74
CA LEU A 126 4.44 12.67 1.64
C LEU A 126 5.81 12.58 0.98
N ALA A 127 6.87 12.42 1.79
CA ALA A 127 8.22 12.28 1.26
C ALA A 127 8.33 11.02 0.37
N VAL A 128 7.71 9.92 0.76
CA VAL A 128 7.67 8.70 -0.07
C VAL A 128 6.95 8.97 -1.39
N ILE A 129 5.79 9.60 -1.34
CA ILE A 129 5.01 9.92 -2.54
C ILE A 129 5.83 10.76 -3.51
N ARG A 130 6.50 11.78 -3.00
CA ARG A 130 7.31 12.66 -3.85
C ARG A 130 8.58 11.99 -4.35
N ASN A 131 9.26 11.23 -3.49
CA ASN A 131 10.52 10.59 -3.86
C ASN A 131 10.34 9.60 -5.01
N TYR A 132 9.25 8.83 -5.00
CA TYR A 132 8.98 7.83 -6.04
C TYR A 132 8.05 8.33 -7.13
N HIS A 133 7.58 9.57 -7.07
CA HIS A 133 6.61 10.13 -8.03
C HIS A 133 5.35 9.29 -8.14
N LEU A 134 4.81 8.88 -6.99
CA LEU A 134 3.63 8.03 -6.94
C LEU A 134 2.41 8.81 -7.43
N ASN A 135 1.83 8.39 -8.55
CA ASN A 135 0.71 9.09 -9.16
C ASN A 135 -0.57 8.26 -9.28
N ARG A 136 -0.56 7.03 -8.77
CA ARG A 136 -1.75 6.21 -8.67
C ARG A 136 -1.73 5.46 -7.35
N GLN A 137 -2.84 5.57 -6.61
CA GLN A 137 -3.04 4.85 -5.35
C GLN A 137 -4.05 3.74 -5.61
N CYS A 138 -3.67 2.49 -5.36
CA CYS A 138 -4.45 1.33 -5.75
C CYS A 138 -4.82 0.48 -4.53
N PHE A 139 -5.96 -0.22 -4.63
CA PHE A 139 -6.50 -1.00 -3.52
C PHE A 139 -6.99 -2.36 -3.99
N ILE A 140 -6.88 -3.34 -3.12
CA ILE A 140 -7.59 -4.60 -3.26
C ILE A 140 -8.72 -4.58 -2.23
N VAL A 141 -9.95 -4.43 -2.71
CA VAL A 141 -11.19 -4.36 -1.94
C VAL A 141 -11.24 -3.15 -1.00
N ARG A 142 -11.96 -2.10 -1.42
CA ARG A 142 -12.30 -0.95 -0.58
C ARG A 142 -13.68 -1.13 0.02
N PRO A 143 -14.01 -0.45 1.13
CA PRO A 143 -13.23 0.62 1.78
C PRO A 143 -12.17 0.12 2.76
N ASN A 144 -12.23 -1.10 3.24
CA ASN A 144 -11.31 -1.62 4.27
C ASN A 144 -10.26 -2.51 3.63
N ALA A 145 -9.52 -1.95 2.67
CA ALA A 145 -8.52 -2.70 1.93
C ALA A 145 -7.34 -3.08 2.83
N SER A 146 -7.06 -4.40 2.90
CA SER A 146 -5.86 -4.85 3.56
C SER A 146 -4.62 -4.55 2.72
N MET A 147 -4.74 -4.56 1.39
CA MET A 147 -3.63 -4.22 0.50
C MET A 147 -3.86 -2.87 -0.14
N GLN A 148 -2.87 -1.99 0.02
CA GLN A 148 -2.75 -0.74 -0.70
C GLN A 148 -1.42 -0.78 -1.43
N TYR A 149 -1.42 -0.41 -2.69
CA TYR A 149 -0.17 -0.32 -3.45
C TYR A 149 -0.22 0.90 -4.37
N TRP A 150 0.93 1.29 -4.89
CA TRP A 150 1.07 2.52 -5.64
C TRP A 150 1.83 2.28 -6.93
N LEU A 151 1.53 3.09 -7.94
CA LEU A 151 2.21 3.05 -9.22
C LEU A 151 2.79 4.44 -9.53
N ALA A 152 3.85 4.45 -10.33
CA ALA A 152 4.49 5.66 -10.82
C ALA A 152 4.46 5.61 -12.35
N GLN A 153 3.32 5.95 -12.93
CA GLN A 153 3.09 5.85 -14.37
C GLN A 153 3.57 7.08 -15.15
#